data_beb11408e7559e578f6d5d565891255f
#
_entry.id   beb11408e7559e578f6d5d565891255f
#
_cell.length_a   1.000
_cell.length_b   1.000
_cell.length_c   1.000
_cell.angle_alpha   90.00
_cell.angle_beta   90.00
_cell.angle_gamma   90.00
#
_symmetry.space_group_name_H-M   'P 1'
#
loop_
_entity.id
_entity.type
_entity.pdbx_description
1 polymer ?
#
loop_
_entity_poly.entity_id
_entity_poly.type
_entity_poly.pdbx_seq_one_letter_code
_entity_poly.pdbx_strand_id
1 'polypeptide(L)'
;MPDRHDSDTGPGAGAEGSAWTRFRRSPLFTLLVLTVTAGVVIAGVWLVNHHGDAQEDAITAVQVSGGTGRLVETGQTAPDFTATTIDGRTVTLSALRGHPVWLVFEDSWCASCRSEAPDVEAAYQHGAEAGLEAIGLYLSEDSSDVQRYVDALGLTYTQVPDEGSRIAASFGVMGIPSHVFIDADGVVQIAHPGALSASQMIADVNKVTGQG
;
A
#
# COMPACT_ATOMS: atom_id res chain seq x y z
N MET A 1 -31.15 -70.79 -60.69
CA MET A 1 -30.33 -70.17 -61.73
C MET A 1 -30.06 -68.78 -61.36
N PRO A 2 -28.88 -68.33 -61.68
CA PRO A 2 -27.62 -68.30 -60.92
C PRO A 2 -27.32 -66.85 -60.58
N ASP A 3 -26.38 -66.58 -59.89
CA ASP A 3 -24.97 -66.40 -59.97
C ASP A 3 -24.50 -65.24 -59.04
N ARG A 4 -23.56 -65.53 -58.28
CA ARG A 4 -22.13 -65.12 -58.26
C ARG A 4 -21.79 -63.76 -57.71
N HIS A 5 -20.89 -63.87 -56.77
CA HIS A 5 -19.59 -63.13 -56.59
C HIS A 5 -19.73 -61.61 -56.26
N ASP A 6 -19.01 -61.11 -55.37
CA ASP A 6 -17.54 -61.22 -55.15
C ASP A 6 -17.16 -60.71 -53.78
N SER A 7 -16.13 -61.26 -53.30
CA SER A 7 -15.24 -60.80 -52.22
C SER A 7 -14.68 -59.42 -52.48
N ASP A 8 -14.67 -58.60 -51.50
CA ASP A 8 -13.51 -57.70 -51.42
C ASP A 8 -13.08 -57.51 -49.97
N THR A 9 -11.88 -57.94 -49.75
CA THR A 9 -11.06 -57.77 -48.59
C THR A 9 -10.39 -56.39 -48.67
N GLY A 10 -10.75 -55.48 -47.80
CA GLY A 10 -10.05 -54.24 -47.60
C GLY A 10 -9.24 -54.27 -46.31
N PRO A 11 -7.96 -53.84 -46.35
CA PRO A 11 -7.00 -54.08 -45.27
C PRO A 11 -7.09 -53.16 -44.11
N GLY A 12 -6.83 -53.73 -42.97
CA GLY A 12 -6.44 -53.19 -41.69
C GLY A 12 -6.18 -51.71 -41.53
N ALA A 13 -6.96 -51.04 -40.69
CA ALA A 13 -6.56 -49.84 -40.05
C ALA A 13 -5.95 -50.23 -38.69
N GLY A 14 -4.60 -50.29 -38.75
CA GLY A 14 -3.78 -50.74 -37.64
C GLY A 14 -3.68 -49.76 -36.49
N ALA A 15 -3.60 -50.28 -35.39
CA ALA A 15 -2.71 -50.14 -34.27
C ALA A 15 -1.85 -48.82 -34.16
N GLU A 16 -2.47 -47.65 -33.97
CA GLU A 16 -1.77 -46.46 -33.52
C GLU A 16 -2.27 -45.89 -32.18
N GLY A 17 -3.32 -46.49 -31.59
CA GLY A 17 -3.92 -46.02 -30.34
C GLY A 17 -3.30 -46.57 -29.05
N SER A 18 -2.37 -47.55 -29.11
CA SER A 18 -2.01 -48.31 -27.91
C SER A 18 -0.71 -47.84 -27.19
N ALA A 19 0.09 -47.05 -27.82
CA ALA A 19 1.38 -46.56 -27.21
C ALA A 19 1.12 -45.34 -26.28
N TRP A 20 0.26 -44.44 -26.69
CA TRP A 20 -0.08 -43.23 -25.92
C TRP A 20 -0.86 -43.52 -24.61
N THR A 21 -1.74 -44.52 -24.61
CA THR A 21 -2.50 -44.89 -23.40
C THR A 21 -1.67 -45.65 -22.37
N ARG A 22 -0.61 -46.33 -22.78
CA ARG A 22 0.37 -46.98 -21.88
C ARG A 22 1.35 -46.02 -21.25
N PHE A 23 1.71 -44.92 -21.95
CA PHE A 23 2.61 -43.88 -21.43
C PHE A 23 1.90 -43.07 -20.31
N ARG A 24 0.59 -42.78 -20.45
CA ARG A 24 -0.20 -42.07 -19.44
C ARG A 24 -0.47 -42.87 -18.16
N ARG A 25 -0.32 -44.19 -18.17
CA ARG A 25 -0.50 -45.08 -17.00
C ARG A 25 0.81 -45.47 -16.32
N SER A 26 1.94 -44.94 -16.77
CA SER A 26 3.20 -45.23 -16.11
C SER A 26 3.34 -44.42 -14.82
N PRO A 27 3.78 -45.02 -13.71
CA PRO A 27 3.98 -44.29 -12.44
C PRO A 27 5.00 -43.15 -12.61
N LEU A 28 5.90 -43.25 -13.58
CA LEU A 28 6.86 -42.20 -13.92
C LEU A 28 6.20 -40.97 -14.54
N PHE A 29 5.16 -41.14 -15.38
CA PHE A 29 4.40 -40.01 -15.93
C PHE A 29 3.60 -39.28 -14.85
N THR A 30 2.99 -40.03 -13.94
CA THR A 30 2.26 -39.44 -12.80
C THR A 30 3.20 -38.68 -11.87
N LEU A 31 4.39 -39.24 -11.59
CA LEU A 31 5.43 -38.55 -10.82
C LEU A 31 5.91 -37.26 -11.52
N LEU A 32 6.14 -37.30 -12.82
CA LEU A 32 6.55 -36.13 -13.61
C LEU A 32 5.48 -35.03 -13.56
N VAL A 33 4.22 -35.37 -13.73
CA VAL A 33 3.10 -34.42 -13.67
C VAL A 33 2.99 -33.80 -12.27
N LEU A 34 3.13 -34.62 -11.21
CA LEU A 34 3.07 -34.13 -9.83
C LEU A 34 4.26 -33.20 -9.50
N THR A 35 5.45 -33.51 -9.96
CA THR A 35 6.62 -32.64 -9.73
C THR A 35 6.55 -31.32 -10.50
N VAL A 36 6.05 -31.35 -11.74
CA VAL A 36 5.84 -30.14 -12.53
C VAL A 36 4.74 -29.26 -11.93
N THR A 37 3.61 -29.85 -11.52
CA THR A 37 2.53 -29.09 -10.87
C THR A 37 2.96 -28.52 -9.51
N ALA A 38 3.68 -29.28 -8.70
CA ALA A 38 4.24 -28.79 -7.44
C ALA A 38 5.25 -27.63 -7.70
N GLY A 39 6.11 -27.76 -8.70
CA GLY A 39 7.04 -26.70 -9.09
C GLY A 39 6.35 -25.43 -9.56
N VAL A 40 5.28 -25.54 -10.35
CA VAL A 40 4.47 -24.38 -10.79
C VAL A 40 3.74 -23.72 -9.63
N VAL A 41 3.19 -24.51 -8.70
CA VAL A 41 2.52 -23.97 -7.51
C VAL A 41 3.52 -23.26 -6.59
N ILE A 42 4.68 -23.88 -6.33
CA ILE A 42 5.74 -23.28 -5.51
C ILE A 42 6.25 -21.99 -6.16
N ALA A 43 6.51 -22.01 -7.48
CA ALA A 43 6.93 -20.82 -8.22
C ALA A 43 5.85 -19.73 -8.21
N GLY A 44 4.58 -20.09 -8.34
CA GLY A 44 3.45 -19.16 -8.25
C GLY A 44 3.32 -18.53 -6.87
N VAL A 45 3.40 -19.31 -5.81
CA VAL A 45 3.38 -18.81 -4.42
C VAL A 45 4.60 -17.93 -4.14
N TRP A 46 5.79 -18.36 -4.63
CA TRP A 46 7.01 -17.56 -4.49
C TRP A 46 6.90 -16.22 -5.23
N LEU A 47 6.34 -16.23 -6.45
CA LEU A 47 6.13 -15.03 -7.25
C LEU A 47 5.13 -14.08 -6.57
N VAL A 48 4.03 -14.60 -6.04
CA VAL A 48 3.01 -13.78 -5.32
C VAL A 48 3.60 -13.21 -4.03
N ASN A 49 4.34 -14.00 -3.25
CA ASN A 49 4.98 -13.50 -2.03
C ASN A 49 6.09 -12.47 -2.30
N HIS A 50 6.84 -12.60 -3.41
CA HIS A 50 7.90 -11.63 -3.76
C HIS A 50 7.37 -10.37 -4.46
N HIS A 51 6.12 -10.38 -4.97
CA HIS A 51 5.49 -9.16 -5.50
C HIS A 51 4.78 -8.35 -4.40
N GLY A 52 4.63 -8.89 -3.18
CA GLY A 52 4.07 -8.16 -2.03
C GLY A 52 5.00 -7.07 -1.49
N ASP A 53 6.31 -7.23 -1.66
CA ASP A 53 7.30 -6.30 -1.09
C ASP A 53 7.58 -5.06 -1.98
N ALA A 54 7.07 -5.04 -3.22
CA ALA A 54 7.33 -3.95 -4.18
C ALA A 54 6.35 -2.76 -4.05
N GLN A 55 5.41 -2.79 -3.11
CA GLN A 55 4.38 -1.77 -2.94
C GLN A 55 4.67 -0.79 -1.79
N GLU A 56 5.68 -1.07 -0.96
CA GLU A 56 6.03 -0.26 0.21
C GLU A 56 6.69 1.09 -0.13
N ASP A 57 7.27 1.22 -1.34
CA ASP A 57 7.95 2.45 -1.77
C ASP A 57 7.20 3.23 -2.87
N ALA A 58 5.91 2.96 -3.08
CA ALA A 58 5.14 3.66 -4.09
C ALA A 58 4.95 5.13 -3.70
N ILE A 59 5.71 6.02 -4.32
CA ILE A 59 5.64 7.46 -4.13
C ILE A 59 5.15 8.15 -5.41
N THR A 60 4.17 9.01 -5.28
CA THR A 60 3.69 9.86 -6.36
C THR A 60 4.35 11.24 -6.24
N ALA A 61 5.19 11.60 -7.22
CA ALA A 61 5.84 12.91 -7.22
C ALA A 61 4.81 14.04 -7.37
N VAL A 62 4.89 15.04 -6.51
CA VAL A 62 4.02 16.21 -6.51
C VAL A 62 4.81 17.49 -6.73
N GLN A 63 4.18 18.48 -7.37
CA GLN A 63 4.78 19.81 -7.58
C GLN A 63 4.48 20.68 -6.37
N VAL A 64 5.47 20.82 -5.47
CA VAL A 64 5.36 21.68 -4.29
C VAL A 64 6.21 22.93 -4.51
N SER A 65 5.58 24.08 -4.65
CA SER A 65 6.26 25.36 -4.87
C SER A 65 6.84 25.91 -3.56
N GLY A 66 8.12 26.28 -3.59
CA GLY A 66 8.80 26.94 -2.44
C GLY A 66 9.34 25.97 -1.38
N GLY A 67 9.28 24.66 -1.60
CA GLY A 67 9.85 23.66 -0.70
C GLY A 67 11.38 23.59 -0.76
N THR A 68 12.02 23.08 0.29
CA THR A 68 13.48 22.88 0.37
C THR A 68 13.96 21.74 -0.55
N GLY A 69 13.03 20.94 -1.11
CA GLY A 69 13.34 19.77 -1.92
C GLY A 69 13.89 18.59 -1.13
N ARG A 70 13.84 18.66 0.20
CA ARG A 70 14.28 17.59 1.10
C ARG A 70 13.32 17.48 2.26
N LEU A 71 12.81 16.28 2.49
CA LEU A 71 11.96 15.97 3.64
C LEU A 71 12.72 16.27 4.93
N VAL A 72 12.02 16.77 5.95
CA VAL A 72 12.57 17.02 7.28
C VAL A 72 13.31 15.80 7.83
N GLU A 73 14.36 16.03 8.61
CA GLU A 73 15.22 14.95 9.11
C GLU A 73 14.98 14.70 10.60
N THR A 74 15.25 13.48 11.03
CA THR A 74 15.23 13.08 12.44
C THR A 74 16.13 14.00 13.27
N GLY A 75 15.61 14.42 14.43
CA GLY A 75 16.29 15.34 15.35
C GLY A 75 16.05 16.82 15.09
N GLN A 76 15.40 17.19 13.99
CA GLN A 76 15.00 18.57 13.72
C GLN A 76 13.72 18.91 14.48
N THR A 77 13.59 20.16 14.92
CA THR A 77 12.29 20.69 15.35
C THR A 77 11.37 20.76 14.15
N ALA A 78 10.19 20.19 14.28
CA ALA A 78 9.18 20.22 13.22
C ALA A 78 8.78 21.66 12.89
N PRO A 79 8.70 22.06 11.60
CA PRO A 79 8.16 23.34 11.18
C PRO A 79 6.75 23.54 11.74
N ASP A 80 6.51 24.69 12.37
CA ASP A 80 5.17 25.00 12.90
C ASP A 80 4.23 25.44 11.79
N PHE A 81 2.96 25.11 11.96
CA PHE A 81 1.90 25.58 11.07
C PHE A 81 0.58 25.79 11.83
N THR A 82 -0.28 26.61 11.25
CA THR A 82 -1.67 26.73 11.65
C THR A 82 -2.56 26.56 10.42
N ALA A 83 -3.57 25.70 10.52
CA ALA A 83 -4.45 25.36 9.42
C ALA A 83 -5.90 25.20 9.90
N THR A 84 -6.82 25.25 8.94
CA THR A 84 -8.24 24.95 9.17
C THR A 84 -8.54 23.52 8.73
N THR A 85 -9.17 22.75 9.60
CA THR A 85 -9.61 21.37 9.33
C THR A 85 -10.89 21.37 8.47
N ILE A 86 -11.22 20.20 7.86
CA ILE A 86 -12.46 20.08 7.05
C ILE A 86 -13.73 20.38 7.84
N ASP A 87 -13.74 20.17 9.16
CA ASP A 87 -14.86 20.49 10.05
C ASP A 87 -14.83 21.95 10.57
N GLY A 88 -13.95 22.79 10.05
CA GLY A 88 -13.86 24.23 10.34
C GLY A 88 -13.12 24.60 11.63
N ARG A 89 -12.54 23.63 12.35
CA ARG A 89 -11.70 23.90 13.52
C ARG A 89 -10.31 24.40 13.08
N THR A 90 -9.60 25.06 13.98
CA THR A 90 -8.21 25.44 13.78
C THR A 90 -7.31 24.42 14.48
N VAL A 91 -6.30 23.93 13.79
CA VAL A 91 -5.20 23.14 14.35
C VAL A 91 -3.89 23.89 14.21
N THR A 92 -3.09 23.92 15.28
CA THR A 92 -1.73 24.50 15.29
C THR A 92 -0.77 23.42 15.82
N LEU A 93 0.27 23.07 15.07
CA LEU A 93 1.18 21.99 15.46
C LEU A 93 1.84 22.25 16.82
N SER A 94 2.31 23.47 17.06
CA SER A 94 2.92 23.82 18.35
C SER A 94 1.97 23.77 19.54
N ALA A 95 0.65 23.83 19.32
CA ALA A 95 -0.34 23.67 20.37
C ALA A 95 -0.55 22.20 20.79
N LEU A 96 -0.03 21.24 20.04
CA LEU A 96 -0.07 19.81 20.33
C LEU A 96 1.15 19.33 21.14
N ARG A 97 2.00 20.25 21.61
CA ARG A 97 3.09 19.87 22.52
C ARG A 97 2.59 19.11 23.72
N GLY A 98 3.31 18.07 24.12
CA GLY A 98 2.87 17.11 25.15
C GLY A 98 2.22 15.86 24.59
N HIS A 99 1.89 15.86 23.28
CA HIS A 99 1.37 14.73 22.55
C HIS A 99 2.30 14.36 21.39
N PRO A 100 2.54 13.08 21.13
CA PRO A 100 3.18 12.66 19.88
C PRO A 100 2.24 12.96 18.70
N VAL A 101 2.81 13.35 17.56
CA VAL A 101 2.04 13.72 16.36
C VAL A 101 2.52 12.91 15.16
N TRP A 102 1.59 12.38 14.37
CA TRP A 102 1.85 11.77 13.09
C TRP A 102 1.24 12.60 11.97
N LEU A 103 2.05 13.16 11.09
CA LEU A 103 1.62 13.85 9.88
C LEU A 103 1.65 12.89 8.70
N VAL A 104 0.53 12.80 7.98
CA VAL A 104 0.38 12.03 6.75
C VAL A 104 0.13 13.01 5.61
N PHE A 105 1.09 13.15 4.70
CA PHE A 105 0.95 13.97 3.50
C PHE A 105 0.41 13.09 2.37
N GLU A 106 -0.77 13.42 1.90
CA GLU A 106 -1.53 12.58 0.97
C GLU A 106 -2.45 13.40 0.06
N ASP A 107 -3.13 12.73 -0.87
CA ASP A 107 -4.23 13.28 -1.67
C ASP A 107 -5.27 12.22 -1.97
N SER A 108 -6.52 12.64 -2.15
CA SER A 108 -7.66 11.74 -2.41
C SER A 108 -7.56 11.00 -3.75
N TRP A 109 -6.86 11.56 -4.73
CA TRP A 109 -6.63 10.96 -6.05
C TRP A 109 -5.40 10.04 -6.12
N CYS A 110 -4.54 10.04 -5.09
CA CYS A 110 -3.31 9.25 -5.04
C CYS A 110 -3.63 7.77 -4.80
N ALA A 111 -3.25 6.89 -5.71
CA ALA A 111 -3.58 5.47 -5.62
C ALA A 111 -2.92 4.76 -4.43
N SER A 112 -1.64 5.05 -4.17
CA SER A 112 -0.90 4.49 -3.02
C SER A 112 -1.45 4.99 -1.69
N CYS A 113 -1.79 6.29 -1.59
CA CYS A 113 -2.42 6.87 -0.40
C CYS A 113 -3.76 6.18 -0.09
N ARG A 114 -4.59 5.97 -1.11
CA ARG A 114 -5.87 5.25 -0.97
C ARG A 114 -5.69 3.80 -0.54
N SER A 115 -4.61 3.15 -0.99
CA SER A 115 -4.31 1.76 -0.64
C SER A 115 -3.92 1.61 0.82
N GLU A 116 -3.14 2.56 1.37
CA GLU A 116 -2.68 2.51 2.76
C GLU A 116 -3.64 3.13 3.77
N ALA A 117 -4.61 3.97 3.35
CA ALA A 117 -5.50 4.72 4.24
C ALA A 117 -6.22 3.86 5.31
N PRO A 118 -6.69 2.63 5.04
CA PRO A 118 -7.25 1.77 6.07
C PRO A 118 -6.22 1.36 7.15
N ASP A 119 -4.96 1.18 6.76
CA ASP A 119 -3.87 0.82 7.68
C ASP A 119 -3.43 2.05 8.50
N VAL A 120 -3.46 3.25 7.89
CA VAL A 120 -3.26 4.53 8.60
C VAL A 120 -4.31 4.71 9.68
N GLU A 121 -5.59 4.52 9.35
CA GLU A 121 -6.69 4.60 10.32
C GLU A 121 -6.50 3.59 11.46
N ALA A 122 -6.19 2.33 11.14
CA ALA A 122 -5.98 1.30 12.15
C ALA A 122 -4.79 1.61 13.06
N ALA A 123 -3.68 2.10 12.52
CA ALA A 123 -2.50 2.48 13.29
C ALA A 123 -2.74 3.74 14.13
N TYR A 124 -3.52 4.70 13.63
CA TYR A 124 -3.96 5.85 14.43
C TYR A 124 -4.80 5.41 15.63
N GLN A 125 -5.81 4.56 15.41
CA GLN A 125 -6.65 4.05 16.50
C GLN A 125 -5.83 3.32 17.56
N HIS A 126 -4.82 2.55 17.15
CA HIS A 126 -3.88 1.90 18.07
C HIS A 126 -3.09 2.92 18.91
N GLY A 127 -2.59 4.00 18.30
CA GLY A 127 -1.79 5.02 18.98
C GLY A 127 -2.61 6.04 19.78
N ALA A 128 -3.88 6.24 19.44
CA ALA A 128 -4.76 7.24 20.07
C ALA A 128 -4.95 6.98 21.57
N GLU A 129 -4.98 5.72 22.01
CA GLU A 129 -5.05 5.36 23.44
C GLU A 129 -3.82 5.82 24.22
N ALA A 130 -2.67 5.99 23.54
CA ALA A 130 -1.44 6.54 24.10
C ALA A 130 -1.26 8.05 23.86
N GLY A 131 -2.32 8.71 23.38
CA GLY A 131 -2.35 10.16 23.16
C GLY A 131 -1.74 10.60 21.83
N LEU A 132 -1.59 9.71 20.84
CA LEU A 132 -1.18 10.09 19.50
C LEU A 132 -2.23 10.98 18.84
N GLU A 133 -1.78 12.10 18.29
CA GLU A 133 -2.54 12.93 17.36
C GLU A 133 -2.11 12.65 15.93
N ALA A 134 -3.04 12.31 15.03
CA ALA A 134 -2.74 12.15 13.62
C ALA A 134 -3.41 13.24 12.78
N ILE A 135 -2.70 13.75 11.77
CA ILE A 135 -3.17 14.81 10.88
C ILE A 135 -2.89 14.42 9.43
N GLY A 136 -3.95 14.20 8.64
CA GLY A 136 -3.88 14.08 7.19
C GLY A 136 -3.78 15.47 6.56
N LEU A 137 -2.79 15.65 5.70
CA LEU A 137 -2.49 16.89 5.00
C LEU A 137 -2.64 16.66 3.49
N TYR A 138 -3.69 17.25 2.90
CA TYR A 138 -4.08 17.04 1.51
C TYR A 138 -3.54 18.16 0.62
N LEU A 139 -2.56 17.81 -0.22
CA LEU A 139 -1.82 18.77 -1.02
C LEU A 139 -2.69 19.30 -2.17
N SER A 140 -2.87 20.63 -2.23
CA SER A 140 -3.61 21.30 -3.32
C SER A 140 -5.07 20.84 -3.50
N GLU A 141 -5.67 20.21 -2.51
CA GLU A 141 -7.08 19.83 -2.52
C GLU A 141 -7.94 20.78 -1.67
N ASP A 142 -9.19 20.94 -2.05
CA ASP A 142 -10.16 21.70 -1.27
C ASP A 142 -10.91 20.82 -0.24
N SER A 143 -11.55 21.48 0.73
CA SER A 143 -12.25 20.78 1.82
C SER A 143 -13.34 19.84 1.32
N SER A 144 -14.00 20.11 0.17
CA SER A 144 -15.10 19.29 -0.32
C SER A 144 -14.62 17.96 -0.94
N ASP A 145 -13.46 17.98 -1.55
CA ASP A 145 -12.83 16.78 -2.11
C ASP A 145 -12.32 15.88 -1.00
N VAL A 146 -11.63 16.47 -0.02
CA VAL A 146 -11.15 15.79 1.18
C VAL A 146 -12.30 15.18 1.98
N GLN A 147 -13.39 15.95 2.21
CA GLN A 147 -14.56 15.43 2.95
C GLN A 147 -15.15 14.17 2.30
N ARG A 148 -15.32 14.19 0.97
CA ARG A 148 -15.85 13.01 0.25
C ARG A 148 -14.95 11.78 0.38
N TYR A 149 -13.65 11.99 0.36
CA TYR A 149 -12.66 10.91 0.54
C TYR A 149 -12.73 10.34 1.96
N VAL A 150 -12.69 11.20 2.96
CA VAL A 150 -12.77 10.85 4.40
C VAL A 150 -14.05 10.08 4.72
N ASP A 151 -15.19 10.55 4.23
CA ASP A 151 -16.49 9.89 4.43
C ASP A 151 -16.53 8.51 3.77
N ALA A 152 -15.94 8.37 2.57
CA ALA A 152 -15.94 7.12 1.84
C ALA A 152 -15.07 6.04 2.50
N LEU A 153 -14.02 6.42 3.21
CA LEU A 153 -13.09 5.50 3.88
C LEU A 153 -13.32 5.40 5.39
N GLY A 154 -14.13 6.27 5.98
CA GLY A 154 -14.41 6.30 7.41
C GLY A 154 -13.20 6.72 8.25
N LEU A 155 -12.38 7.65 7.74
CA LEU A 155 -11.20 8.14 8.45
C LEU A 155 -11.60 9.05 9.61
N THR A 156 -10.98 8.88 10.77
CA THR A 156 -11.40 9.58 12.01
C THR A 156 -10.35 10.53 12.59
N TYR A 157 -9.10 10.46 12.11
CA TYR A 157 -8.05 11.40 12.49
C TYR A 157 -8.30 12.81 11.91
N THR A 158 -7.55 13.80 12.36
CA THR A 158 -7.72 15.20 11.91
C THR A 158 -7.36 15.36 10.44
N GLN A 159 -8.22 16.02 9.67
CA GLN A 159 -8.07 16.21 8.22
C GLN A 159 -7.89 17.68 7.87
N VAL A 160 -6.84 18.01 7.13
CA VAL A 160 -6.44 19.38 6.79
C VAL A 160 -6.20 19.52 5.29
N PRO A 161 -7.01 20.29 4.57
CA PRO A 161 -6.70 20.71 3.20
C PRO A 161 -5.51 21.69 3.21
N ASP A 162 -4.43 21.35 2.54
CA ASP A 162 -3.28 22.23 2.30
C ASP A 162 -3.34 22.77 0.88
N GLU A 163 -4.39 23.56 0.57
CA GLU A 163 -4.75 24.04 -0.78
C GLU A 163 -3.60 24.65 -1.58
N GLY A 164 -2.64 25.26 -0.91
CA GLY A 164 -1.44 25.83 -1.54
C GLY A 164 -0.18 25.02 -1.32
N SER A 165 -0.30 23.81 -0.78
CA SER A 165 0.83 22.90 -0.43
C SER A 165 1.93 23.60 0.41
N ARG A 166 1.56 24.60 1.20
CA ARG A 166 2.52 25.40 1.97
C ARG A 166 3.06 24.65 3.17
N ILE A 167 2.21 23.83 3.79
CA ILE A 167 2.63 22.97 4.89
C ILE A 167 3.56 21.89 4.32
N ALA A 168 3.17 21.21 3.25
CA ALA A 168 4.01 20.25 2.55
C ALA A 168 5.37 20.86 2.14
N ALA A 169 5.38 22.10 1.63
CA ALA A 169 6.60 22.83 1.28
C ALA A 169 7.53 23.04 2.48
N SER A 170 6.98 23.42 3.64
CA SER A 170 7.76 23.67 4.87
C SER A 170 8.40 22.39 5.41
N PHE A 171 7.76 21.23 5.21
CA PHE A 171 8.32 19.93 5.56
C PHE A 171 9.20 19.32 4.46
N GLY A 172 9.33 19.96 3.31
CA GLY A 172 10.15 19.52 2.18
C GLY A 172 9.60 18.28 1.47
N VAL A 173 8.29 18.07 1.52
CA VAL A 173 7.61 16.97 0.83
C VAL A 173 7.72 17.16 -0.67
N MET A 174 8.18 16.12 -1.39
CA MET A 174 8.33 16.10 -2.85
C MET A 174 7.52 14.99 -3.51
N GLY A 175 6.85 14.18 -2.72
CA GLY A 175 6.02 13.09 -3.19
C GLY A 175 5.09 12.60 -2.11
N ILE A 176 4.01 11.94 -2.52
CA ILE A 176 3.00 11.37 -1.64
C ILE A 176 2.83 9.87 -1.92
N PRO A 177 2.46 9.11 -0.88
CA PRO A 177 2.36 9.56 0.49
C PRO A 177 3.71 9.88 1.12
N SER A 178 3.73 10.68 2.18
CA SER A 178 4.91 10.88 3.04
C SER A 178 4.45 10.98 4.49
N HIS A 179 5.25 10.43 5.40
CA HIS A 179 4.91 10.33 6.82
C HIS A 179 5.98 10.98 7.67
N VAL A 180 5.55 11.79 8.65
CA VAL A 180 6.46 12.42 9.61
C VAL A 180 5.91 12.16 11.01
N PHE A 181 6.69 11.48 11.84
CA PHE A 181 6.37 11.20 13.24
C PHE A 181 7.18 12.13 14.14
N ILE A 182 6.49 12.81 15.02
CA ILE A 182 7.00 13.89 15.88
C ILE A 182 6.73 13.50 17.33
N ASP A 183 7.70 13.68 18.21
CA ASP A 183 7.51 13.42 19.64
C ASP A 183 6.74 14.54 20.36
N ALA A 184 6.46 14.33 21.64
CA ALA A 184 5.77 15.28 22.49
C ALA A 184 6.50 16.64 22.63
N ASP A 185 7.82 16.66 22.44
CA ASP A 185 8.63 17.89 22.44
C ASP A 185 8.63 18.59 21.08
N GLY A 186 7.98 17.98 20.07
CA GLY A 186 7.88 18.47 18.70
C GLY A 186 9.14 18.32 17.88
N VAL A 187 9.93 17.31 18.19
CA VAL A 187 11.10 16.92 17.43
C VAL A 187 10.75 15.77 16.51
N VAL A 188 11.15 15.88 15.25
CA VAL A 188 10.97 14.80 14.26
C VAL A 188 11.78 13.60 14.69
N GLN A 189 11.09 12.47 14.89
CA GLN A 189 11.71 11.19 15.25
C GLN A 189 11.91 10.29 14.05
N ILE A 190 10.98 10.35 13.10
CA ILE A 190 10.97 9.52 11.89
C ILE A 190 10.37 10.34 10.76
N ALA A 191 10.92 10.20 9.55
CA ALA A 191 10.35 10.75 8.33
C ALA A 191 10.54 9.76 7.18
N HIS A 192 9.45 9.34 6.57
CA HIS A 192 9.44 8.40 5.44
C HIS A 192 8.83 9.05 4.20
N PRO A 193 9.52 9.08 3.08
CA PRO A 193 8.91 9.29 1.78
C PRO A 193 8.36 7.95 1.26
N GLY A 194 7.14 7.92 0.74
CA GLY A 194 6.50 6.72 0.19
C GLY A 194 5.52 6.05 1.15
N ALA A 195 4.80 5.06 0.62
CA ALA A 195 3.81 4.30 1.37
C ALA A 195 4.47 3.40 2.41
N LEU A 196 3.80 3.20 3.54
CA LEU A 196 4.24 2.33 4.62
C LEU A 196 3.37 1.08 4.70
N SER A 197 3.96 -0.03 5.14
CA SER A 197 3.18 -1.20 5.54
C SER A 197 2.49 -0.98 6.90
N ALA A 198 1.40 -1.70 7.15
CA ALA A 198 0.70 -1.68 8.45
C ALA A 198 1.66 -1.97 9.62
N SER A 199 2.59 -2.92 9.45
CA SER A 199 3.57 -3.28 10.48
C SER A 199 4.56 -2.15 10.76
N GLN A 200 4.99 -1.43 9.71
CA GLN A 200 5.88 -0.28 9.87
C GLN A 200 5.16 0.87 10.56
N MET A 201 3.92 1.19 10.17
CA MET A 201 3.10 2.22 10.82
C MET A 201 2.96 1.96 12.32
N ILE A 202 2.59 0.73 12.71
CA ILE A 202 2.49 0.34 14.11
C ILE A 202 3.82 0.45 14.86
N ALA A 203 4.94 0.04 14.24
CA ALA A 203 6.26 0.14 14.85
C ALA A 203 6.66 1.61 15.10
N ASP A 204 6.38 2.50 14.13
CA ASP A 204 6.70 3.92 14.22
C ASP A 204 5.79 4.64 15.23
N VAL A 205 4.51 4.30 15.27
CA VAL A 205 3.56 4.75 16.30
C VAL A 205 4.05 4.35 17.69
N ASN A 206 4.37 3.08 17.90
CA ASN A 206 4.87 2.60 19.19
C ASN A 206 6.13 3.34 19.62
N LYS A 207 7.04 3.61 18.67
CA LYS A 207 8.29 4.34 18.96
C LYS A 207 8.03 5.76 19.46
N VAL A 208 7.11 6.51 18.84
CA VAL A 208 6.85 7.91 19.23
C VAL A 208 5.94 8.05 20.43
N THR A 209 5.09 7.04 20.69
CA THR A 209 4.19 6.99 21.85
C THR A 209 4.83 6.35 23.09
N GLY A 210 6.03 5.74 22.94
CA GLY A 210 6.71 5.05 24.04
C GLY A 210 6.08 3.71 24.42
N GLN A 211 5.32 3.08 23.53
CA GLN A 211 4.67 1.77 23.73
C GLN A 211 5.57 0.58 23.32
N GLY A 212 6.82 0.82 22.97
CA GLY A 212 7.80 -0.17 22.52
C GLY A 212 8.65 -0.77 23.63
#